data_af034f9b50d3a1b6a3252f05eaf72905
#
_entry.id   af034f9b50d3a1b6a3252f05eaf72905
#
_cell.length_a   1.000
_cell.length_b   1.000
_cell.length_c   1.000
_cell.angle_alpha   90.00
_cell.angle_beta   90.00
_cell.angle_gamma   90.00
#
_symmetry.space_group_name_H-M   'P 1'
#
loop_
_entity.id
_entity.type
_entity.pdbx_description
1 polymer ?
#
loop_
_entity_poly.entity_id
_entity_poly.type
_entity_poly.pdbx_seq_one_letter_code
_entity_poly.pdbx_strand_id
1 'polypeptide(L)'
;MASIKKINERKFKITISNGYRADGRKISKAKTITIPDTVPRKQIEQYVNHVAVELERVFKTGYAEYGEMSFEEYSRHWLSRQLKYSQGTRESYRRILEKVYPYIGDIAIAKLRPLALENMLAELRKMQHHGKPIKESTVQKYLTVVSAVLSDAKRNEIIQKNPARMIDLPQCEQSKQFVPTDEEAQLLLTEFCNLPLTYETYYVLAMFTGCRRGELCALKWSDVTIYDNYDWATINISRSRSSVPGNGIVEGSTKSGRSRTVAVDSDIAGLIACLYTEKEREANERGEELSEYIFTNEHGKLIHPDTFPKTLRKIYDSIGLPHEFHLHTLRHYYVTTLLHSGVDKQTVADLVGHCDTSFLERTYCHPRLDKKRSAAEAFAAVQFGESIRSRP
;
A
#
# COMPACT_ATOMS: atom_id res chain seq x y z
N MET A 1 28.42 -36.04 6.25
CA MET A 1 29.78 -35.49 6.49
C MET A 1 30.49 -35.30 5.17
N ALA A 2 31.18 -34.17 5.03
CA ALA A 2 32.04 -33.94 3.87
C ALA A 2 33.23 -34.88 3.87
N SER A 3 33.59 -35.45 2.72
CA SER A 3 34.82 -36.26 2.53
C SER A 3 35.88 -35.36 1.94
N ILE A 4 37.04 -35.29 2.58
CA ILE A 4 38.17 -34.45 2.18
C ILE A 4 39.26 -35.36 1.65
N LYS A 5 39.67 -35.14 0.38
CA LYS A 5 40.81 -35.87 -0.26
C LYS A 5 41.91 -34.86 -0.59
N LYS A 6 43.08 -35.05 -0.02
CA LYS A 6 44.29 -34.26 -0.35
C LYS A 6 44.78 -34.63 -1.74
N ILE A 7 44.99 -33.61 -2.61
CA ILE A 7 45.56 -33.79 -3.96
C ILE A 7 47.04 -33.46 -3.94
N ASN A 8 47.43 -32.36 -3.29
CA ASN A 8 48.81 -31.99 -3.01
C ASN A 8 48.85 -31.14 -1.69
N GLU A 9 50.01 -30.56 -1.36
CA GLU A 9 50.21 -29.83 -0.10
C GLU A 9 49.20 -28.72 0.13
N ARG A 10 48.72 -28.05 -0.93
CA ARG A 10 47.79 -26.92 -0.87
C ARG A 10 46.50 -27.09 -1.68
N LYS A 11 46.28 -28.29 -2.23
CA LYS A 11 45.08 -28.55 -3.06
C LYS A 11 44.32 -29.75 -2.52
N PHE A 12 43.01 -29.51 -2.23
CA PHE A 12 42.13 -30.49 -1.62
C PHE A 12 40.82 -30.60 -2.41
N LYS A 13 40.34 -31.84 -2.56
CA LYS A 13 39.03 -32.14 -3.12
C LYS A 13 38.06 -32.44 -1.97
N ILE A 14 37.04 -31.62 -1.83
CA ILE A 14 35.99 -31.80 -0.83
C ILE A 14 34.77 -32.35 -1.56
N THR A 15 34.28 -33.53 -1.12
CA THR A 15 33.06 -34.14 -1.67
C THR A 15 31.99 -34.19 -0.60
N ILE A 16 30.83 -33.68 -0.92
CA ILE A 16 29.70 -33.56 -0.01
C ILE A 16 28.54 -34.38 -0.56
N SER A 17 27.79 -35.04 0.31
CA SER A 17 26.60 -35.82 -0.08
C SER A 17 25.39 -35.39 0.72
N ASN A 18 24.21 -35.33 0.06
CA ASN A 18 22.92 -34.97 0.64
C ASN A 18 21.85 -36.02 0.29
N GLY A 19 22.04 -37.23 0.83
CA GLY A 19 21.11 -38.34 0.62
C GLY A 19 21.08 -38.93 -0.78
N TYR A 20 19.95 -39.54 -1.15
CA TYR A 20 19.72 -40.20 -2.43
C TYR A 20 18.45 -39.59 -3.07
N ARG A 21 18.41 -39.57 -4.40
CA ARG A 21 17.21 -39.25 -5.16
C ARG A 21 16.21 -40.41 -5.11
N ALA A 22 14.96 -40.16 -5.51
CA ALA A 22 13.94 -41.21 -5.62
C ALA A 22 14.33 -42.36 -6.57
N ASP A 23 15.26 -42.11 -7.50
CA ASP A 23 15.85 -43.11 -8.43
C ASP A 23 17.03 -43.90 -7.83
N GLY A 24 17.32 -43.73 -6.53
CA GLY A 24 18.41 -44.39 -5.84
C GLY A 24 19.81 -43.81 -6.07
N ARG A 25 19.96 -42.77 -6.89
CA ARG A 25 21.25 -42.12 -7.14
C ARG A 25 21.65 -41.20 -6.00
N LYS A 26 22.92 -41.27 -5.59
CA LYS A 26 23.48 -40.42 -4.53
C LYS A 26 23.56 -38.97 -4.99
N ILE A 27 22.99 -38.06 -4.22
CA ILE A 27 23.12 -36.60 -4.42
C ILE A 27 24.49 -36.19 -3.85
N SER A 28 25.47 -35.89 -4.71
CA SER A 28 26.78 -35.45 -4.26
C SER A 28 27.34 -34.36 -5.15
N LYS A 29 28.11 -33.45 -4.54
CA LYS A 29 28.86 -32.37 -5.24
C LYS A 29 30.32 -32.40 -4.76
N ALA A 30 31.24 -32.25 -5.67
CA ALA A 30 32.65 -32.16 -5.33
C ALA A 30 33.21 -30.81 -5.75
N LYS A 31 33.97 -30.17 -4.88
CA LYS A 31 34.68 -28.91 -5.16
C LYS A 31 36.16 -29.10 -4.84
N THR A 32 37.02 -28.69 -5.76
CA THR A 32 38.46 -28.64 -5.53
C THR A 32 38.83 -27.22 -5.07
N ILE A 33 39.53 -27.10 -3.96
CA ILE A 33 39.99 -25.83 -3.42
C ILE A 33 41.52 -25.78 -3.43
N THR A 34 42.07 -24.62 -3.70
CA THR A 34 43.50 -24.31 -3.55
C THR A 34 43.64 -23.35 -2.39
N ILE A 35 44.51 -23.67 -1.43
CA ILE A 35 44.71 -22.86 -0.23
C ILE A 35 45.66 -21.71 -0.56
N PRO A 36 45.29 -20.46 -0.25
CA PRO A 36 46.15 -19.31 -0.47
C PRO A 36 47.50 -19.44 0.27
N ASP A 37 48.55 -18.88 -0.30
CA ASP A 37 49.89 -18.91 0.30
C ASP A 37 49.98 -18.12 1.62
N THR A 38 49.04 -17.24 1.86
CA THR A 38 48.88 -16.49 3.12
C THR A 38 48.50 -17.36 4.32
N VAL A 39 48.01 -18.60 4.10
CA VAL A 39 47.62 -19.54 5.18
C VAL A 39 48.87 -20.33 5.62
N PRO A 40 49.29 -20.23 6.91
CA PRO A 40 50.43 -20.97 7.45
C PRO A 40 50.21 -22.49 7.33
N ARG A 41 51.28 -23.26 7.08
CA ARG A 41 51.19 -24.74 6.94
C ARG A 41 50.51 -25.44 8.12
N LYS A 42 50.69 -24.94 9.35
CA LYS A 42 50.07 -25.49 10.56
C LYS A 42 48.56 -25.26 10.64
N GLN A 43 48.02 -24.33 9.86
CA GLN A 43 46.58 -23.96 9.87
C GLN A 43 45.82 -24.47 8.65
N ILE A 44 46.51 -25.17 7.72
CA ILE A 44 45.93 -25.71 6.49
C ILE A 44 44.75 -26.64 6.79
N GLU A 45 44.91 -27.53 7.76
CA GLU A 45 43.87 -28.50 8.12
C GLU A 45 42.64 -27.84 8.72
N GLN A 46 42.83 -26.85 9.60
CA GLN A 46 41.74 -26.05 10.15
C GLN A 46 41.01 -25.26 9.07
N TYR A 47 41.73 -24.66 8.14
CA TYR A 47 41.17 -23.93 7.00
C TYR A 47 40.34 -24.84 6.10
N VAL A 48 40.86 -26.02 5.75
CA VAL A 48 40.17 -27.02 4.91
C VAL A 48 38.90 -27.52 5.60
N ASN A 49 38.97 -27.82 6.89
CA ASN A 49 37.81 -28.24 7.69
C ASN A 49 36.75 -27.14 7.77
N HIS A 50 37.13 -25.88 7.98
CA HIS A 50 36.20 -24.76 7.97
C HIS A 50 35.50 -24.63 6.62
N VAL A 51 36.24 -24.68 5.53
CA VAL A 51 35.67 -24.64 4.16
C VAL A 51 34.79 -25.84 3.89
N ALA A 52 35.13 -27.03 4.39
CA ALA A 52 34.32 -28.24 4.22
C ALA A 52 32.98 -28.14 4.94
N VAL A 53 32.95 -27.60 6.18
CA VAL A 53 31.74 -27.33 6.95
C VAL A 53 30.84 -26.32 6.24
N GLU A 54 31.43 -25.22 5.76
CA GLU A 54 30.71 -24.21 4.98
C GLU A 54 30.09 -24.80 3.70
N LEU A 55 30.86 -25.54 2.94
CA LEU A 55 30.40 -26.22 1.72
C LEU A 55 29.32 -27.28 2.04
N GLU A 56 29.45 -28.02 3.15
CA GLU A 56 28.44 -29.00 3.57
C GLU A 56 27.13 -28.30 3.97
N ARG A 57 27.21 -27.21 4.73
CA ARG A 57 26.06 -26.39 5.10
C ARG A 57 25.32 -25.90 3.85
N VAL A 58 26.08 -25.31 2.93
CA VAL A 58 25.56 -24.75 1.68
C VAL A 58 24.89 -25.84 0.81
N PHE A 59 25.48 -27.03 0.73
CA PHE A 59 24.97 -28.13 -0.12
C PHE A 59 23.76 -28.85 0.48
N LYS A 60 23.71 -29.04 1.81
CA LYS A 60 22.57 -29.66 2.52
C LYS A 60 21.36 -28.78 2.59
N THR A 61 21.57 -27.47 2.69
CA THR A 61 20.47 -26.50 2.79
C THR A 61 19.95 -26.03 1.42
N GLY A 62 20.64 -26.36 0.31
CA GLY A 62 20.27 -25.92 -1.04
C GLY A 62 20.54 -24.43 -1.32
N TYR A 63 21.14 -23.71 -0.37
CA TYR A 63 21.25 -22.25 -0.39
C TYR A 63 22.41 -21.69 -1.23
N ALA A 64 23.36 -22.51 -1.67
CA ALA A 64 24.45 -22.03 -2.52
C ALA A 64 23.99 -21.50 -3.88
N GLU A 65 22.96 -22.15 -4.42
CA GLU A 65 22.44 -21.82 -5.75
C GLU A 65 21.75 -20.46 -5.75
N TYR A 66 21.01 -20.15 -4.68
CA TYR A 66 20.29 -18.88 -4.52
C TYR A 66 21.18 -17.74 -3.99
N GLY A 67 22.25 -18.02 -3.26
CA GLY A 67 23.14 -16.98 -2.73
C GLY A 67 24.03 -16.32 -3.79
N GLU A 68 24.30 -17.02 -4.89
CA GLU A 68 25.02 -16.52 -6.05
C GLU A 68 24.08 -15.82 -7.07
N MET A 69 22.76 -15.99 -6.95
CA MET A 69 21.79 -15.26 -7.76
C MET A 69 21.97 -13.76 -7.58
N SER A 70 21.83 -13.02 -8.68
CA SER A 70 21.79 -11.56 -8.63
C SER A 70 20.55 -11.08 -7.84
N PHE A 71 20.60 -9.87 -7.30
CA PHE A 71 19.45 -9.28 -6.63
C PHE A 71 18.24 -9.20 -7.58
N GLU A 72 18.46 -8.88 -8.85
CA GLU A 72 17.41 -8.82 -9.85
C GLU A 72 16.73 -10.18 -10.05
N GLU A 73 17.49 -11.22 -10.31
CA GLU A 73 16.96 -12.58 -10.50
C GLU A 73 16.16 -13.04 -9.27
N TYR A 74 16.74 -12.87 -8.09
CA TYR A 74 16.07 -13.26 -6.86
C TYR A 74 14.79 -12.47 -6.61
N SER A 75 14.81 -11.16 -6.84
CA SER A 75 13.63 -10.31 -6.62
C SER A 75 12.50 -10.60 -7.61
N ARG A 76 12.81 -10.91 -8.88
CA ARG A 76 11.83 -11.37 -9.88
C ARG A 76 11.19 -12.68 -9.45
N HIS A 77 12.00 -13.64 -9.03
CA HIS A 77 11.55 -14.93 -8.52
C HIS A 77 10.74 -14.77 -7.21
N TRP A 78 11.17 -13.89 -6.30
CA TRP A 78 10.41 -13.56 -5.11
C TRP A 78 9.03 -12.98 -5.45
N LEU A 79 8.96 -12.01 -6.36
CA LEU A 79 7.72 -11.33 -6.72
C LEU A 79 6.70 -12.28 -7.38
N SER A 80 7.16 -13.23 -8.21
CA SER A 80 6.29 -14.22 -8.84
C SER A 80 5.60 -15.15 -7.83
N ARG A 81 6.24 -15.44 -6.69
CA ARG A 81 5.69 -16.27 -5.59
C ARG A 81 4.76 -15.53 -4.64
N GLN A 82 4.63 -14.20 -4.75
CA GLN A 82 3.83 -13.39 -3.81
C GLN A 82 2.33 -13.42 -4.15
N LEU A 83 1.69 -14.57 -3.95
CA LEU A 83 0.26 -14.75 -4.20
C LEU A 83 -0.64 -13.92 -3.27
N LYS A 84 -0.15 -13.56 -2.08
CA LYS A 84 -0.86 -12.73 -1.11
C LYS A 84 -1.00 -11.26 -1.50
N TYR A 85 -0.17 -10.78 -2.43
CA TYR A 85 -0.25 -9.40 -2.87
C TYR A 85 -1.28 -9.24 -3.99
N SER A 86 -2.09 -8.19 -3.89
CA SER A 86 -2.97 -7.79 -4.99
C SER A 86 -2.17 -7.53 -6.27
N GLN A 87 -2.82 -7.65 -7.41
CA GLN A 87 -2.19 -7.40 -8.71
C GLN A 87 -1.60 -5.97 -8.79
N GLY A 88 -2.31 -4.96 -8.27
CA GLY A 88 -1.81 -3.59 -8.19
C GLY A 88 -0.56 -3.44 -7.30
N THR A 89 -0.49 -4.17 -6.19
CA THR A 89 0.70 -4.18 -5.31
C THR A 89 1.88 -4.82 -6.02
N ARG A 90 1.68 -5.96 -6.70
CA ARG A 90 2.74 -6.64 -7.46
C ARG A 90 3.29 -5.76 -8.57
N GLU A 91 2.41 -5.08 -9.31
CA GLU A 91 2.81 -4.15 -10.36
C GLU A 91 3.55 -2.92 -9.80
N SER A 92 3.12 -2.39 -8.67
CA SER A 92 3.82 -1.31 -7.99
C SER A 92 5.23 -1.73 -7.54
N TYR A 93 5.36 -2.94 -6.99
CA TYR A 93 6.66 -3.48 -6.58
C TYR A 93 7.57 -3.76 -7.78
N ARG A 94 7.02 -4.29 -8.88
CA ARG A 94 7.77 -4.49 -10.12
C ARG A 94 8.38 -3.17 -10.62
N ARG A 95 7.59 -2.11 -10.69
CA ARG A 95 8.06 -0.78 -11.12
C ARG A 95 9.11 -0.18 -10.19
N ILE A 96 8.97 -0.40 -8.89
CA ILE A 96 9.96 0.04 -7.91
C ILE A 96 11.27 -0.72 -8.12
N LEU A 97 11.22 -2.05 -8.25
CA LEU A 97 12.38 -2.88 -8.46
C LEU A 97 13.12 -2.54 -9.75
N GLU A 98 12.39 -2.27 -10.84
CA GLU A 98 13.00 -1.83 -12.11
C GLU A 98 13.79 -0.53 -11.98
N LYS A 99 13.40 0.38 -11.08
CA LYS A 99 14.19 1.58 -10.76
C LYS A 99 15.43 1.30 -9.91
N VAL A 100 15.43 0.20 -9.19
CA VAL A 100 16.49 -0.22 -8.28
C VAL A 100 17.56 -1.06 -9.00
N TYR A 101 17.19 -1.85 -10.00
CA TYR A 101 18.10 -2.76 -10.71
C TYR A 101 19.36 -2.12 -11.30
N PRO A 102 19.33 -0.91 -11.87
CA PRO A 102 20.56 -0.28 -12.39
C PRO A 102 21.66 -0.09 -11.35
N TYR A 103 21.33 -0.09 -10.06
CA TYR A 103 22.27 0.20 -8.97
C TYR A 103 22.75 -1.07 -8.24
N ILE A 104 21.86 -2.03 -8.04
CA ILE A 104 22.16 -3.21 -7.24
C ILE A 104 21.73 -4.53 -7.91
N GLY A 105 21.11 -4.47 -9.09
CA GLY A 105 20.53 -5.64 -9.76
C GLY A 105 21.51 -6.78 -9.97
N ASP A 106 22.70 -6.49 -10.44
CA ASP A 106 23.75 -7.47 -10.76
C ASP A 106 24.52 -7.99 -9.55
N ILE A 107 24.33 -7.40 -8.38
CA ILE A 107 25.04 -7.82 -7.16
C ILE A 107 24.43 -9.12 -6.66
N ALA A 108 25.25 -10.14 -6.44
CA ALA A 108 24.82 -11.39 -5.82
C ALA A 108 24.18 -11.11 -4.46
N ILE A 109 22.97 -11.67 -4.20
CA ILE A 109 22.16 -11.32 -3.02
C ILE A 109 22.91 -11.56 -1.69
N ALA A 110 23.76 -12.61 -1.63
CA ALA A 110 24.58 -12.90 -0.46
C ALA A 110 25.73 -11.89 -0.27
N LYS A 111 26.09 -11.14 -1.30
CA LYS A 111 27.17 -10.15 -1.27
C LYS A 111 26.67 -8.72 -1.06
N LEU A 112 25.34 -8.51 -1.06
CA LEU A 112 24.78 -7.18 -0.87
C LEU A 112 25.08 -6.66 0.54
N ARG A 113 25.63 -5.44 0.62
CA ARG A 113 26.05 -4.78 1.87
C ARG A 113 25.30 -3.46 2.05
N PRO A 114 25.21 -2.93 3.28
CA PRO A 114 24.56 -1.64 3.54
C PRO A 114 25.08 -0.52 2.65
N LEU A 115 26.40 -0.40 2.49
CA LEU A 115 27.03 0.64 1.66
C LEU A 115 26.52 0.64 0.21
N ALA A 116 26.28 -0.52 -0.38
CA ALA A 116 25.72 -0.58 -1.75
C ALA A 116 24.29 -0.02 -1.80
N LEU A 117 23.50 -0.26 -0.76
CA LEU A 117 22.15 0.28 -0.64
C LEU A 117 22.16 1.80 -0.35
N GLU A 118 23.09 2.28 0.46
CA GLU A 118 23.28 3.72 0.70
C GLU A 118 23.66 4.46 -0.58
N ASN A 119 24.58 3.91 -1.37
CA ASN A 119 24.92 4.45 -2.69
C ASN A 119 23.73 4.46 -3.64
N MET A 120 22.95 3.38 -3.68
CA MET A 120 21.69 3.32 -4.44
C MET A 120 20.73 4.44 -4.01
N LEU A 121 20.53 4.65 -2.71
CA LEU A 121 19.65 5.70 -2.20
C LEU A 121 20.17 7.10 -2.55
N ALA A 122 21.50 7.32 -2.51
CA ALA A 122 22.11 8.57 -2.91
C ALA A 122 21.84 8.88 -4.40
N GLU A 123 21.96 7.89 -5.27
CA GLU A 123 21.65 8.06 -6.70
C GLU A 123 20.15 8.25 -6.94
N LEU A 124 19.28 7.51 -6.24
CA LEU A 124 17.84 7.69 -6.35
C LEU A 124 17.39 9.09 -5.94
N ARG A 125 18.04 9.73 -4.93
CA ARG A 125 17.73 11.11 -4.53
C ARG A 125 18.03 12.14 -5.63
N LYS A 126 18.95 11.84 -6.56
CA LYS A 126 19.24 12.71 -7.71
C LYS A 126 18.18 12.63 -8.82
N MET A 127 17.31 11.62 -8.77
CA MET A 127 16.25 11.45 -9.76
C MET A 127 15.24 12.58 -9.69
N GLN A 128 14.73 12.96 -10.85
CA GLN A 128 13.66 13.96 -10.96
C GLN A 128 12.37 13.30 -11.48
N HIS A 129 11.25 13.82 -11.01
CA HIS A 129 9.92 13.49 -11.51
C HIS A 129 9.19 14.79 -11.86
N HIS A 130 8.84 14.96 -13.14
CA HIS A 130 8.30 16.22 -13.68
C HIS A 130 9.15 17.45 -13.33
N GLY A 131 10.48 17.35 -13.48
CA GLY A 131 11.43 18.44 -13.23
C GLY A 131 11.66 18.78 -11.74
N LYS A 132 11.06 18.03 -10.81
CA LYS A 132 11.25 18.20 -9.36
C LYS A 132 11.99 17.00 -8.76
N PRO A 133 12.89 17.21 -7.77
CA PRO A 133 13.51 16.10 -7.06
C PRO A 133 12.45 15.18 -6.45
N ILE A 134 12.70 13.88 -6.45
CA ILE A 134 11.78 12.94 -5.78
C ILE A 134 11.79 13.17 -4.26
N LYS A 135 10.60 13.04 -3.64
CA LYS A 135 10.46 13.20 -2.19
C LYS A 135 11.17 12.08 -1.44
N GLU A 136 11.76 12.40 -0.28
CA GLU A 136 12.42 11.41 0.58
C GLU A 136 11.49 10.24 0.94
N SER A 137 10.20 10.49 1.15
CA SER A 137 9.20 9.43 1.36
C SER A 137 9.09 8.45 0.18
N THR A 138 9.40 8.89 -1.05
CA THR A 138 9.46 8.03 -2.23
C THR A 138 10.74 7.20 -2.22
N VAL A 139 11.88 7.79 -1.86
CA VAL A 139 13.16 7.07 -1.68
C VAL A 139 13.02 5.97 -0.63
N GLN A 140 12.36 6.28 0.49
CA GLN A 140 12.08 5.29 1.54
C GLN A 140 11.19 4.13 1.06
N LYS A 141 10.23 4.39 0.16
CA LYS A 141 9.43 3.32 -0.46
C LYS A 141 10.30 2.36 -1.28
N TYR A 142 11.30 2.85 -2.00
CA TYR A 142 12.25 1.99 -2.72
C TYR A 142 12.98 1.07 -1.73
N LEU A 143 13.54 1.61 -0.66
CA LEU A 143 14.22 0.80 0.35
C LEU A 143 13.29 -0.18 1.04
N THR A 144 12.03 0.20 1.28
CA THR A 144 11.01 -0.70 1.87
C THR A 144 10.80 -1.95 1.01
N VAL A 145 10.71 -1.80 -0.30
CA VAL A 145 10.54 -2.94 -1.23
C VAL A 145 11.81 -3.79 -1.27
N VAL A 146 12.98 -3.17 -1.36
CA VAL A 146 14.29 -3.87 -1.28
C VAL A 146 14.39 -4.64 0.03
N SER A 147 14.02 -4.02 1.16
CA SER A 147 14.02 -4.66 2.48
C SER A 147 13.04 -5.84 2.55
N ALA A 148 11.91 -5.79 1.85
CA ALA A 148 10.97 -6.92 1.79
C ALA A 148 11.58 -8.12 1.06
N VAL A 149 12.26 -7.90 -0.07
CA VAL A 149 13.01 -8.93 -0.81
C VAL A 149 14.10 -9.54 0.06
N LEU A 150 14.91 -8.69 0.71
CA LEU A 150 16.01 -9.14 1.58
C LEU A 150 15.51 -9.83 2.86
N SER A 151 14.34 -9.46 3.37
CA SER A 151 13.71 -10.15 4.49
C SER A 151 13.23 -11.55 4.09
N ASP A 152 12.79 -11.74 2.85
CA ASP A 152 12.48 -13.06 2.31
C ASP A 152 13.76 -13.90 2.15
N ALA A 153 14.83 -13.33 1.61
CA ALA A 153 16.12 -13.98 1.51
C ALA A 153 16.69 -14.39 2.89
N LYS A 154 16.49 -13.53 3.91
CA LYS A 154 16.84 -13.88 5.30
C LYS A 154 16.01 -15.02 5.84
N ARG A 155 14.69 -15.03 5.59
CA ARG A 155 13.78 -16.10 6.04
C ARG A 155 14.12 -17.43 5.41
N ASN A 156 14.56 -17.40 4.16
CA ASN A 156 15.05 -18.58 3.43
C ASN A 156 16.53 -18.87 3.70
N GLU A 157 17.14 -18.24 4.70
CA GLU A 157 18.52 -18.42 5.18
C GLU A 157 19.62 -18.18 4.12
N ILE A 158 19.30 -17.52 3.02
CA ILE A 158 20.24 -17.15 1.95
C ILE A 158 21.22 -16.08 2.44
N ILE A 159 20.73 -15.17 3.32
CA ILE A 159 21.53 -14.17 4.00
C ILE A 159 21.28 -14.23 5.51
N GLN A 160 22.30 -13.94 6.31
CA GLN A 160 22.18 -13.98 7.77
C GLN A 160 21.45 -12.77 8.34
N LYS A 161 21.68 -11.60 7.74
CA LYS A 161 21.10 -10.31 8.17
C LYS A 161 20.55 -9.57 6.96
N ASN A 162 19.49 -8.81 7.16
CA ASN A 162 18.96 -7.91 6.12
C ASN A 162 19.74 -6.58 6.18
N PRO A 163 20.60 -6.28 5.18
CA PRO A 163 21.40 -5.06 5.18
C PRO A 163 20.56 -3.78 5.07
N ALA A 164 19.35 -3.84 4.50
CA ALA A 164 18.48 -2.67 4.42
C ALA A 164 17.96 -2.19 5.79
N ARG A 165 17.95 -3.06 6.80
CA ARG A 165 17.56 -2.69 8.18
C ARG A 165 18.70 -2.07 8.99
N MET A 166 19.90 -2.00 8.42
CA MET A 166 21.07 -1.40 9.04
C MET A 166 21.30 0.04 8.55
N ILE A 167 20.39 0.56 7.74
CA ILE A 167 20.48 1.91 7.16
C ILE A 167 19.61 2.84 7.99
N ASP A 168 20.21 3.91 8.47
CA ASP A 168 19.52 5.01 9.11
C ASP A 168 18.94 5.94 8.03
N LEU A 169 17.64 6.12 8.05
CA LEU A 169 16.95 7.01 7.13
C LEU A 169 16.61 8.32 7.83
N PRO A 170 16.69 9.46 7.10
CA PRO A 170 16.19 10.71 7.61
C PRO A 170 14.70 10.60 7.95
N GLN A 171 14.27 11.28 9.01
CA GLN A 171 12.84 11.38 9.29
C GLN A 171 12.15 12.13 8.15
N CYS A 172 11.11 11.53 7.60
CA CYS A 172 10.24 12.25 6.66
C CYS A 172 9.30 13.15 7.44
N GLU A 173 9.21 14.41 7.01
CA GLU A 173 8.11 15.26 7.45
C GLU A 173 6.78 14.56 7.12
N GLN A 174 5.90 14.47 8.12
CA GLN A 174 4.56 14.00 7.87
C GLN A 174 3.88 15.01 6.93
N SER A 175 3.40 14.53 5.78
CA SER A 175 2.63 15.37 4.88
C SER A 175 1.39 15.88 5.64
N LYS A 176 1.25 17.21 5.74
CA LYS A 176 0.02 17.81 6.27
C LYS A 176 -1.14 17.27 5.44
N GLN A 177 -2.13 16.74 6.12
CA GLN A 177 -3.39 16.35 5.47
C GLN A 177 -4.16 17.63 5.21
N PHE A 178 -4.48 17.90 3.96
CA PHE A 178 -5.35 19.00 3.60
C PHE A 178 -6.81 18.55 3.78
N VAL A 179 -7.55 19.31 4.57
CA VAL A 179 -8.96 19.09 4.81
C VAL A 179 -9.65 20.38 4.43
N PRO A 180 -10.68 20.37 3.57
CA PRO A 180 -11.48 21.56 3.23
C PRO A 180 -12.06 22.20 4.48
N THR A 181 -12.19 23.52 4.48
CA THR A 181 -13.05 24.21 5.43
C THR A 181 -14.51 23.91 5.13
N ASP A 182 -15.42 24.27 6.03
CA ASP A 182 -16.85 24.06 5.82
C ASP A 182 -17.36 24.92 4.64
N GLU A 183 -16.81 26.13 4.46
CA GLU A 183 -17.11 27.02 3.32
C GLU A 183 -16.62 26.43 1.99
N GLU A 184 -15.39 25.89 1.95
CA GLU A 184 -14.86 25.21 0.78
C GLU A 184 -15.65 23.93 0.44
N ALA A 185 -16.11 23.20 1.45
CA ALA A 185 -16.95 22.03 1.28
C ALA A 185 -18.32 22.40 0.70
N GLN A 186 -18.92 23.49 1.19
CA GLN A 186 -20.20 24.01 0.66
C GLN A 186 -20.08 24.49 -0.78
N LEU A 187 -18.97 25.16 -1.11
CA LEU A 187 -18.67 25.55 -2.48
C LEU A 187 -18.55 24.33 -3.40
N LEU A 188 -17.86 23.29 -2.96
CA LEU A 188 -17.74 22.04 -3.71
C LEU A 188 -19.10 21.36 -3.94
N LEU A 189 -19.97 21.32 -2.94
CA LEU A 189 -21.32 20.77 -3.09
C LEU A 189 -22.12 21.54 -4.15
N THR A 190 -22.04 22.87 -4.15
CA THR A 190 -22.68 23.71 -5.17
C THR A 190 -22.17 23.37 -6.58
N GLU A 191 -20.86 23.18 -6.74
CA GLU A 191 -20.28 22.79 -8.03
C GLU A 191 -20.67 21.36 -8.44
N PHE A 192 -20.82 20.44 -7.47
CA PHE A 192 -21.26 19.08 -7.79
C PHE A 192 -22.67 19.04 -8.35
N CYS A 193 -23.60 19.85 -7.81
CA CYS A 193 -24.98 19.98 -8.33
C CYS A 193 -25.06 20.51 -9.78
N ASN A 194 -24.00 21.15 -10.28
CA ASN A 194 -23.94 21.62 -11.67
C ASN A 194 -23.41 20.56 -12.66
N LEU A 195 -23.06 19.36 -12.17
CA LEU A 195 -22.52 18.29 -13.00
C LEU A 195 -23.65 17.38 -13.53
N PRO A 196 -23.36 16.59 -14.59
CA PRO A 196 -24.22 15.46 -14.96
C PRO A 196 -24.46 14.54 -13.76
N LEU A 197 -25.67 14.06 -13.58
CA LEU A 197 -26.15 13.34 -12.38
C LEU A 197 -25.23 12.19 -11.94
N THR A 198 -24.61 11.48 -12.89
CA THR A 198 -23.62 10.42 -12.59
C THR A 198 -22.40 10.96 -11.83
N TYR A 199 -21.88 12.13 -12.19
CA TYR A 199 -20.73 12.75 -11.53
C TYR A 199 -21.11 13.42 -10.23
N GLU A 200 -22.22 14.10 -10.19
CA GLU A 200 -22.81 14.67 -8.96
C GLU A 200 -22.93 13.57 -7.90
N THR A 201 -23.68 12.50 -8.20
CA THR A 201 -23.87 11.37 -7.29
C THR A 201 -22.54 10.76 -6.83
N TYR A 202 -21.57 10.63 -7.75
CA TYR A 202 -20.27 10.10 -7.39
C TYR A 202 -19.53 10.95 -6.35
N TYR A 203 -19.49 12.28 -6.53
CA TYR A 203 -18.75 13.16 -5.62
C TYR A 203 -19.50 13.41 -4.32
N VAL A 204 -20.82 13.49 -4.36
CA VAL A 204 -21.65 13.53 -3.15
C VAL A 204 -21.41 12.26 -2.32
N LEU A 205 -21.48 11.07 -2.92
CA LEU A 205 -21.17 9.83 -2.21
C LEU A 205 -19.73 9.79 -1.69
N ALA A 206 -18.75 10.30 -2.45
CA ALA A 206 -17.36 10.38 -1.99
C ALA A 206 -17.23 11.23 -0.72
N MET A 207 -17.99 12.32 -0.64
CA MET A 207 -17.95 13.28 0.45
C MET A 207 -18.75 12.81 1.68
N PHE A 208 -19.90 12.18 1.50
CA PHE A 208 -20.82 11.81 2.59
C PHE A 208 -20.65 10.39 3.11
N THR A 209 -19.89 9.54 2.41
CA THR A 209 -19.61 8.17 2.86
C THR A 209 -18.13 7.93 3.18
N GLY A 210 -17.26 8.86 2.78
CA GLY A 210 -15.82 8.69 2.89
C GLY A 210 -15.28 7.47 2.16
N CYS A 211 -16.00 6.93 1.18
CA CYS A 211 -15.56 5.78 0.39
C CYS A 211 -14.29 6.07 -0.41
N ARG A 212 -13.47 5.04 -0.59
CA ARG A 212 -12.30 5.16 -1.47
C ARG A 212 -12.74 5.18 -2.93
N ARG A 213 -11.92 5.81 -3.80
CA ARG A 213 -12.15 5.86 -5.25
C ARG A 213 -12.58 4.52 -5.84
N GLY A 214 -11.80 3.49 -5.56
CA GLY A 214 -12.05 2.18 -6.14
C GLY A 214 -13.29 1.49 -5.57
N GLU A 215 -13.69 1.80 -4.34
CA GLU A 215 -14.91 1.29 -3.71
C GLU A 215 -16.12 1.87 -4.42
N LEU A 216 -16.17 3.21 -4.63
CA LEU A 216 -17.25 3.86 -5.40
C LEU A 216 -17.34 3.32 -6.83
N CYS A 217 -16.20 3.21 -7.54
CA CYS A 217 -16.18 2.68 -8.91
C CYS A 217 -16.63 1.21 -9.01
N ALA A 218 -16.75 0.49 -7.90
CA ALA A 218 -17.18 -0.90 -7.85
C ALA A 218 -18.62 -1.08 -7.37
N LEU A 219 -19.32 0.02 -7.04
CA LEU A 219 -20.70 -0.04 -6.54
C LEU A 219 -21.65 -0.56 -7.61
N LYS A 220 -22.49 -1.48 -7.19
CA LYS A 220 -23.61 -2.03 -7.98
C LYS A 220 -24.93 -1.59 -7.38
N TRP A 221 -25.98 -1.57 -8.19
CA TRP A 221 -27.32 -1.29 -7.71
C TRP A 221 -27.76 -2.24 -6.59
N SER A 222 -27.33 -3.50 -6.64
CA SER A 222 -27.59 -4.50 -5.60
C SER A 222 -26.90 -4.24 -4.26
N ASP A 223 -25.95 -3.29 -4.21
CA ASP A 223 -25.30 -2.88 -2.97
C ASP A 223 -26.09 -1.82 -2.20
N VAL A 224 -27.11 -1.22 -2.82
CA VAL A 224 -27.93 -0.16 -2.23
C VAL A 224 -29.28 -0.73 -1.79
N THR A 225 -29.67 -0.43 -0.56
CA THR A 225 -31.01 -0.73 -0.04
C THR A 225 -31.64 0.57 0.43
N ILE A 226 -32.75 0.98 -0.17
CA ILE A 226 -33.52 2.17 0.18
C ILE A 226 -34.65 1.75 1.11
N TYR A 227 -34.88 2.50 2.19
CA TYR A 227 -35.88 2.24 3.23
C TYR A 227 -36.91 3.35 3.30
N ASP A 228 -38.07 3.01 3.86
CA ASP A 228 -39.11 3.94 4.30
C ASP A 228 -39.45 5.05 3.29
N ASN A 229 -39.67 4.66 2.04
CA ASN A 229 -40.01 5.59 0.95
C ASN A 229 -38.98 6.71 0.76
N TYR A 230 -37.70 6.36 0.71
CA TYR A 230 -36.53 7.23 0.51
C TYR A 230 -36.11 8.04 1.75
N ASP A 231 -36.57 7.71 2.95
CA ASP A 231 -36.16 8.40 4.16
C ASP A 231 -34.67 8.21 4.46
N TRP A 232 -34.14 7.06 4.14
CA TRP A 232 -32.70 6.75 4.23
C TRP A 232 -32.33 5.55 3.34
N ALA A 233 -31.01 5.36 3.17
CA ALA A 233 -30.52 4.18 2.46
C ALA A 233 -29.26 3.61 3.11
N THR A 234 -28.98 2.34 2.84
CA THR A 234 -27.69 1.71 3.17
C THR A 234 -26.92 1.32 1.92
N ILE A 235 -25.62 1.43 1.99
CA ILE A 235 -24.70 1.09 0.90
C ILE A 235 -23.70 0.07 1.44
N ASN A 236 -23.67 -1.13 0.86
CA ASN A 236 -22.74 -2.19 1.21
C ASN A 236 -21.44 -2.06 0.39
N ILE A 237 -20.33 -1.80 1.05
CA ILE A 237 -19.01 -1.62 0.44
C ILE A 237 -18.20 -2.92 0.60
N SER A 238 -18.20 -3.76 -0.41
CA SER A 238 -17.54 -5.08 -0.39
C SER A 238 -16.43 -5.25 -1.43
N ARG A 239 -16.39 -4.39 -2.45
CA ARG A 239 -15.52 -4.50 -3.64
C ARG A 239 -14.76 -3.21 -3.90
N SER A 240 -13.71 -3.31 -4.71
CA SER A 240 -12.93 -2.17 -5.16
C SER A 240 -12.42 -2.40 -6.58
N ARG A 241 -12.50 -1.38 -7.44
CA ARG A 241 -11.98 -1.40 -8.81
C ARG A 241 -10.85 -0.40 -8.97
N SER A 242 -9.78 -0.83 -9.59
CA SER A 242 -8.62 0.02 -9.84
C SER A 242 -8.04 -0.23 -11.22
N SER A 243 -7.49 0.82 -11.82
CA SER A 243 -6.70 0.69 -13.04
C SER A 243 -5.30 0.20 -12.66
N VAL A 244 -4.89 -0.92 -13.24
CA VAL A 244 -3.55 -1.49 -13.06
C VAL A 244 -2.83 -1.43 -14.40
N PRO A 245 -1.76 -0.67 -14.51
CA PRO A 245 -1.03 -0.55 -15.76
C PRO A 245 -0.59 -1.91 -16.32
N GLY A 246 -0.84 -2.12 -17.61
CA GLY A 246 -0.58 -3.40 -18.28
C GLY A 246 -1.65 -4.48 -18.08
N ASN A 247 -2.58 -4.29 -17.11
CA ASN A 247 -3.63 -5.27 -16.79
C ASN A 247 -5.05 -4.69 -16.90
N GLY A 248 -5.19 -3.41 -17.27
CA GLY A 248 -6.49 -2.76 -17.39
C GLY A 248 -7.15 -2.50 -16.05
N ILE A 249 -8.50 -2.59 -16.02
CA ILE A 249 -9.27 -2.41 -14.79
C ILE A 249 -9.43 -3.76 -14.11
N VAL A 250 -9.01 -3.82 -12.85
CA VAL A 250 -9.07 -5.01 -12.01
C VAL A 250 -10.05 -4.75 -10.87
N GLU A 251 -10.97 -5.66 -10.66
CA GLU A 251 -11.87 -5.69 -9.52
C GLU A 251 -11.42 -6.75 -8.50
N GLY A 252 -11.56 -6.44 -7.23
CA GLY A 252 -11.21 -7.33 -6.13
C GLY A 252 -11.90 -6.91 -4.84
N SER A 253 -11.54 -7.54 -3.74
CA SER A 253 -12.00 -7.16 -2.41
C SER A 253 -11.51 -5.75 -2.04
N THR A 254 -12.13 -5.14 -1.04
CA THR A 254 -11.67 -3.88 -0.45
C THR A 254 -10.20 -4.01 0.02
N LYS A 255 -9.50 -2.89 0.15
CA LYS A 255 -8.08 -2.87 0.60
C LYS A 255 -7.88 -3.54 1.97
N SER A 256 -8.87 -3.50 2.83
CA SER A 256 -8.86 -4.16 4.16
C SER A 256 -9.33 -5.62 4.12
N GLY A 257 -9.88 -6.09 3.01
CA GLY A 257 -10.52 -7.41 2.89
C GLY A 257 -11.85 -7.54 3.64
N ARG A 258 -12.35 -6.45 4.25
CA ARG A 258 -13.60 -6.43 5.02
C ARG A 258 -14.65 -5.64 4.26
N SER A 259 -15.90 -6.15 4.26
CA SER A 259 -17.08 -5.39 3.86
C SER A 259 -17.54 -4.51 5.02
N ARG A 260 -18.23 -3.43 4.67
CA ARG A 260 -18.90 -2.55 5.62
C ARG A 260 -20.16 -1.97 5.02
N THR A 261 -21.09 -1.55 5.86
CA THR A 261 -22.31 -0.85 5.45
C THR A 261 -22.22 0.58 5.93
N VAL A 262 -22.57 1.52 5.06
CA VAL A 262 -22.67 2.95 5.37
C VAL A 262 -24.12 3.34 5.18
N ALA A 263 -24.69 4.09 6.15
CA ALA A 263 -26.00 4.69 6.04
C ALA A 263 -25.90 6.10 5.45
N VAL A 264 -26.89 6.48 4.65
CA VAL A 264 -27.03 7.82 4.08
C VAL A 264 -28.47 8.31 4.28
N ASP A 265 -28.65 9.61 4.35
CA ASP A 265 -29.93 10.27 4.59
C ASP A 265 -30.85 10.29 3.34
N SER A 266 -32.01 10.93 3.50
CA SER A 266 -33.06 11.06 2.47
C SER A 266 -32.55 11.76 1.20
N ASP A 267 -31.76 12.81 1.33
CA ASP A 267 -31.29 13.60 0.19
C ASP A 267 -30.41 12.74 -0.72
N ILE A 268 -29.49 11.98 -0.10
CA ILE A 268 -28.59 11.09 -0.83
C ILE A 268 -29.34 9.85 -1.36
N ALA A 269 -30.28 9.32 -0.59
CA ALA A 269 -31.15 8.23 -1.05
C ALA A 269 -31.96 8.64 -2.29
N GLY A 270 -32.53 9.85 -2.26
CA GLY A 270 -33.22 10.45 -3.40
C GLY A 270 -32.31 10.67 -4.62
N LEU A 271 -31.11 11.17 -4.41
CA LEU A 271 -30.12 11.37 -5.47
C LEU A 271 -29.74 10.03 -6.16
N ILE A 272 -29.55 8.96 -5.39
CA ILE A 272 -29.29 7.62 -5.93
C ILE A 272 -30.50 7.11 -6.74
N ALA A 273 -31.71 7.32 -6.24
CA ALA A 273 -32.94 6.91 -6.94
C ALA A 273 -33.14 7.69 -8.25
N CYS A 274 -32.86 8.98 -8.26
CA CYS A 274 -32.87 9.79 -9.50
C CYS A 274 -31.88 9.25 -10.52
N LEU A 275 -30.64 8.94 -10.08
CA LEU A 275 -29.63 8.34 -10.96
C LEU A 275 -30.07 6.98 -11.49
N TYR A 276 -30.70 6.13 -10.66
CA TYR A 276 -31.24 4.83 -11.12
C TYR A 276 -32.25 5.03 -12.25
N THR A 277 -33.24 5.92 -12.05
CA THR A 277 -34.28 6.22 -13.05
C THR A 277 -33.68 6.75 -14.36
N GLU A 278 -32.68 7.64 -14.27
CA GLU A 278 -31.98 8.15 -15.44
C GLU A 278 -31.26 7.03 -16.20
N LYS A 279 -30.52 6.17 -15.49
CA LYS A 279 -29.79 5.06 -16.11
C LYS A 279 -30.69 3.99 -16.69
N GLU A 280 -31.82 3.71 -16.05
CA GLU A 280 -32.84 2.81 -16.57
C GLU A 280 -33.47 3.35 -17.86
N ARG A 281 -33.82 4.66 -17.89
CA ARG A 281 -34.31 5.34 -19.09
C ARG A 281 -33.27 5.28 -20.22
N GLU A 282 -32.02 5.64 -19.95
CA GLU A 282 -30.93 5.56 -20.94
C GLU A 282 -30.72 4.16 -21.51
N ALA A 283 -30.83 3.11 -20.68
CA ALA A 283 -30.71 1.72 -21.11
C ALA A 283 -31.91 1.32 -22.01
N ASN A 284 -33.14 1.66 -21.61
CA ASN A 284 -34.35 1.40 -22.38
C ASN A 284 -34.33 2.11 -23.75
N GLU A 285 -33.84 3.36 -23.81
CA GLU A 285 -33.71 4.12 -25.07
C GLU A 285 -32.73 3.44 -26.04
N ARG A 286 -31.71 2.75 -25.52
CA ARG A 286 -30.76 1.97 -26.33
C ARG A 286 -31.24 0.57 -26.64
N GLY A 287 -32.36 0.09 -26.03
CA GLY A 287 -32.81 -1.28 -26.11
C GLY A 287 -31.89 -2.29 -25.42
N GLU A 288 -31.19 -1.86 -24.37
CA GLU A 288 -30.23 -2.65 -23.60
C GLU A 288 -30.74 -2.87 -22.17
N GLU A 289 -30.20 -3.89 -21.50
CA GLU A 289 -30.41 -4.07 -20.06
C GLU A 289 -29.65 -3.04 -19.26
N LEU A 290 -30.20 -2.62 -18.12
CA LEU A 290 -29.51 -1.74 -17.18
C LEU A 290 -28.23 -2.42 -16.70
N SER A 291 -27.12 -1.68 -16.76
CA SER A 291 -25.85 -2.15 -16.19
C SER A 291 -26.00 -2.45 -14.69
N GLU A 292 -25.39 -3.52 -14.22
CA GLU A 292 -25.37 -3.84 -12.78
C GLU A 292 -24.62 -2.79 -11.94
N TYR A 293 -23.71 -2.01 -12.56
CA TYR A 293 -22.91 -0.97 -11.90
C TYR A 293 -23.60 0.39 -11.95
N ILE A 294 -23.43 1.15 -10.86
CA ILE A 294 -24.02 2.49 -10.71
C ILE A 294 -23.34 3.51 -11.65
N PHE A 295 -22.00 3.52 -11.68
CA PHE A 295 -21.25 4.56 -12.37
C PHE A 295 -20.84 4.16 -13.77
N THR A 296 -21.79 4.34 -14.70
CA THR A 296 -21.63 4.11 -16.14
C THR A 296 -21.77 5.42 -16.91
N ASN A 297 -21.18 5.46 -18.11
CA ASN A 297 -21.39 6.56 -19.04
C ASN A 297 -22.75 6.45 -19.74
N GLU A 298 -23.06 7.39 -20.62
CA GLU A 298 -24.28 7.43 -21.44
C GLU A 298 -24.52 6.22 -22.34
N HIS A 299 -23.44 5.44 -22.60
CA HIS A 299 -23.50 4.19 -23.36
C HIS A 299 -23.57 2.94 -22.47
N GLY A 300 -23.91 3.08 -21.21
CA GLY A 300 -23.97 1.95 -20.25
C GLY A 300 -22.61 1.33 -19.90
N LYS A 301 -21.49 1.87 -20.44
CA LYS A 301 -20.15 1.37 -20.19
C LYS A 301 -19.56 1.95 -18.91
N LEU A 302 -18.82 1.14 -18.19
CA LEU A 302 -18.15 1.55 -16.96
C LEU A 302 -17.21 2.74 -17.18
N ILE A 303 -17.36 3.75 -16.36
CA ILE A 303 -16.43 4.90 -16.33
C ILE A 303 -15.09 4.44 -15.78
N HIS A 304 -14.01 4.85 -16.47
CA HIS A 304 -12.66 4.53 -16.02
C HIS A 304 -12.35 5.20 -14.66
N PRO A 305 -11.82 4.48 -13.66
CA PRO A 305 -11.60 5.03 -12.31
C PRO A 305 -10.78 6.30 -12.26
N ASP A 306 -9.87 6.52 -13.21
CA ASP A 306 -9.03 7.74 -13.26
C ASP A 306 -9.75 8.96 -13.89
N THR A 307 -10.98 8.79 -14.39
CA THR A 307 -11.78 9.91 -14.92
C THR A 307 -12.23 10.83 -13.78
N PHE A 308 -12.75 10.27 -12.69
CA PHE A 308 -13.24 11.05 -11.56
C PHE A 308 -12.17 11.96 -10.93
N PRO A 309 -10.96 11.52 -10.58
CA PRO A 309 -9.93 12.42 -10.08
C PRO A 309 -9.55 13.55 -11.06
N LYS A 310 -9.57 13.27 -12.38
CA LYS A 310 -9.27 14.27 -13.41
C LYS A 310 -10.37 15.34 -13.49
N THR A 311 -11.63 14.92 -13.46
CA THR A 311 -12.77 15.85 -13.47
C THR A 311 -12.79 16.69 -12.18
N LEU A 312 -12.59 16.05 -11.01
CA LEU A 312 -12.52 16.76 -9.74
C LEU A 312 -11.37 17.80 -9.72
N ARG A 313 -10.23 17.50 -10.33
CA ARG A 313 -9.13 18.47 -10.47
C ARG A 313 -9.55 19.70 -11.24
N LYS A 314 -10.28 19.55 -12.34
CA LYS A 314 -10.81 20.69 -13.12
C LYS A 314 -11.74 21.56 -12.28
N ILE A 315 -12.58 20.94 -11.44
CA ILE A 315 -13.46 21.66 -10.51
C ILE A 315 -12.63 22.44 -9.47
N TYR A 316 -11.63 21.81 -8.85
CA TYR A 316 -10.76 22.50 -7.91
C TYR A 316 -10.05 23.70 -8.55
N ASP A 317 -9.54 23.52 -9.75
CA ASP A 317 -8.85 24.58 -10.49
C ASP A 317 -9.80 25.72 -10.88
N SER A 318 -11.07 25.44 -11.24
CA SER A 318 -12.06 26.47 -11.61
C SER A 318 -12.51 27.34 -10.45
N ILE A 319 -12.51 26.81 -9.23
CA ILE A 319 -12.91 27.53 -8.01
C ILE A 319 -11.72 27.97 -7.15
N GLY A 320 -10.49 27.81 -7.67
CA GLY A 320 -9.28 28.30 -7.02
C GLY A 320 -8.83 27.53 -5.78
N LEU A 321 -9.26 26.27 -5.62
CA LEU A 321 -8.82 25.44 -4.49
C LEU A 321 -7.38 24.94 -4.66
N PRO A 322 -6.68 24.68 -3.54
CA PRO A 322 -5.28 24.27 -3.55
C PRO A 322 -5.01 23.00 -4.36
N HIS A 323 -3.85 22.96 -5.00
CA HIS A 323 -3.40 21.78 -5.77
C HIS A 323 -3.24 20.50 -4.93
N GLU A 324 -3.08 20.65 -3.63
CA GLU A 324 -3.01 19.56 -2.66
C GLU A 324 -4.34 18.83 -2.49
N PHE A 325 -5.45 19.46 -2.85
CA PHE A 325 -6.76 18.82 -2.80
C PHE A 325 -6.88 17.76 -3.89
N HIS A 326 -7.42 16.62 -3.51
CA HIS A 326 -7.61 15.45 -4.38
C HIS A 326 -8.83 14.64 -3.88
N LEU A 327 -9.24 13.61 -4.59
CA LEU A 327 -10.44 12.84 -4.23
C LEU A 327 -10.41 12.31 -2.77
N HIS A 328 -9.22 11.91 -2.28
CA HIS A 328 -9.09 11.43 -0.91
C HIS A 328 -9.28 12.53 0.15
N THR A 329 -9.17 13.80 -0.26
CA THR A 329 -9.44 14.97 0.59
C THR A 329 -10.90 15.02 1.03
N LEU A 330 -11.85 14.59 0.18
CA LEU A 330 -13.28 14.49 0.54
C LEU A 330 -13.49 13.48 1.69
N ARG A 331 -12.77 12.36 1.65
CA ARG A 331 -12.78 11.39 2.75
C ARG A 331 -12.14 11.95 4.02
N HIS A 332 -11.08 12.75 3.90
CA HIS A 332 -10.49 13.44 5.05
C HIS A 332 -11.50 14.41 5.70
N TYR A 333 -12.22 15.13 4.87
CA TYR A 333 -13.30 16.01 5.34
C TYR A 333 -14.37 15.22 6.11
N TYR A 334 -14.91 14.14 5.52
CA TYR A 334 -15.88 13.26 6.17
C TYR A 334 -15.42 12.78 7.55
N VAL A 335 -14.23 12.23 7.64
CA VAL A 335 -13.66 11.73 8.89
C VAL A 335 -13.50 12.85 9.91
N THR A 336 -12.96 14.00 9.50
CA THR A 336 -12.72 15.14 10.39
C THR A 336 -14.02 15.70 10.93
N THR A 337 -15.03 15.84 10.07
CA THR A 337 -16.35 16.35 10.44
C THR A 337 -17.04 15.43 11.44
N LEU A 338 -17.06 14.11 11.21
CA LEU A 338 -17.64 13.14 12.16
C LEU A 338 -16.97 13.19 13.53
N LEU A 339 -15.62 13.21 13.56
CA LEU A 339 -14.87 13.32 14.82
C LEU A 339 -15.14 14.64 15.54
N HIS A 340 -15.30 15.74 14.80
CA HIS A 340 -15.66 17.04 15.37
C HIS A 340 -17.09 17.08 15.88
N SER A 341 -18.01 16.38 15.22
CA SER A 341 -19.40 16.24 15.68
C SER A 341 -19.55 15.29 16.89
N GLY A 342 -18.46 14.69 17.37
CA GLY A 342 -18.48 13.88 18.58
C GLY A 342 -18.75 12.40 18.34
N VAL A 343 -18.81 11.94 17.09
CA VAL A 343 -18.90 10.52 16.77
C VAL A 343 -17.65 9.81 17.29
N ASP A 344 -17.81 8.69 17.96
CA ASP A 344 -16.69 7.96 18.53
C ASP A 344 -15.74 7.41 17.45
N LYS A 345 -14.45 7.28 17.80
CA LYS A 345 -13.39 6.90 16.88
C LYS A 345 -13.57 5.50 16.27
N GLN A 346 -14.16 4.56 17.03
CA GLN A 346 -14.39 3.21 16.56
C GLN A 346 -15.46 3.20 15.47
N THR A 347 -16.57 3.88 15.69
CA THR A 347 -17.63 4.05 14.68
C THR A 347 -17.08 4.71 13.42
N VAL A 348 -16.29 5.80 13.54
CA VAL A 348 -15.66 6.44 12.37
C VAL A 348 -14.71 5.48 11.66
N ALA A 349 -13.90 4.69 12.38
CA ALA A 349 -13.01 3.70 11.78
C ALA A 349 -13.78 2.64 11.00
N ASP A 350 -14.88 2.14 11.55
CA ASP A 350 -15.73 1.15 10.91
C ASP A 350 -16.41 1.71 9.66
N LEU A 351 -16.98 2.92 9.72
CA LEU A 351 -17.58 3.60 8.58
C LEU A 351 -16.62 3.78 7.41
N VAL A 352 -15.37 4.11 7.68
CA VAL A 352 -14.38 4.30 6.61
C VAL A 352 -13.57 3.02 6.29
N GLY A 353 -13.76 1.93 7.03
CA GLY A 353 -13.06 0.66 6.82
C GLY A 353 -11.55 0.77 7.11
N HIS A 354 -11.20 1.39 8.24
CA HIS A 354 -9.85 1.32 8.80
C HIS A 354 -9.75 0.12 9.75
N CYS A 355 -8.64 -0.60 9.66
CA CYS A 355 -8.41 -1.75 10.54
C CYS A 355 -8.00 -1.33 11.97
N ASP A 356 -7.63 -0.06 12.18
CA ASP A 356 -7.02 0.44 13.42
C ASP A 356 -7.34 1.93 13.60
N THR A 357 -7.76 2.29 14.80
CA THR A 357 -8.03 3.68 15.21
C THR A 357 -6.77 4.52 15.35
N SER A 358 -5.60 3.90 15.52
CA SER A 358 -4.31 4.61 15.66
C SER A 358 -3.96 5.47 14.44
N PHE A 359 -4.46 5.11 13.25
CA PHE A 359 -4.33 5.98 12.08
C PHE A 359 -5.19 7.25 12.23
N LEU A 360 -6.42 7.12 12.72
CA LEU A 360 -7.29 8.28 12.98
C LEU A 360 -6.68 9.20 14.03
N GLU A 361 -6.12 8.64 15.09
CA GLU A 361 -5.47 9.40 16.17
C GLU A 361 -4.30 10.23 15.67
N ARG A 362 -3.42 9.62 14.90
CA ARG A 362 -2.24 10.31 14.35
C ARG A 362 -2.58 11.34 13.29
N THR A 363 -3.67 11.15 12.55
CA THR A 363 -3.98 11.95 11.36
C THR A 363 -4.97 13.08 11.66
N TYR A 364 -5.97 12.82 12.53
CA TYR A 364 -7.10 13.73 12.71
C TYR A 364 -7.28 14.24 14.14
N CYS A 365 -6.65 13.63 15.15
CA CYS A 365 -6.84 14.02 16.53
C CYS A 365 -5.87 15.11 16.98
N HIS A 366 -5.88 16.25 16.32
CA HIS A 366 -5.32 17.48 16.88
C HIS A 366 -6.48 18.25 17.53
N PRO A 367 -6.59 18.25 18.88
CA PRO A 367 -7.71 18.90 19.56
C PRO A 367 -7.70 20.40 19.26
N ARG A 368 -8.76 20.89 18.62
CA ARG A 368 -9.00 22.33 18.40
C ARG A 368 -9.07 23.05 19.75
N LEU A 369 -8.76 24.36 19.74
CA LEU A 369 -8.75 25.18 20.95
C LEU A 369 -10.14 25.25 21.61
N ASP A 370 -11.21 25.26 20.80
CA ASP A 370 -12.60 25.22 21.27
C ASP A 370 -12.91 23.93 22.05
N LYS A 371 -12.47 22.75 21.59
CA LYS A 371 -12.65 21.50 22.35
C LYS A 371 -11.82 21.47 23.64
N LYS A 372 -10.61 22.05 23.63
CA LYS A 372 -9.81 22.19 24.87
C LYS A 372 -10.54 23.10 25.88
N ARG A 373 -11.14 24.16 25.40
CA ARG A 373 -11.96 25.05 26.20
C ARG A 373 -13.20 24.34 26.75
N SER A 374 -14.00 23.67 25.90
CA SER A 374 -15.19 22.93 26.35
C SER A 374 -14.84 21.82 27.35
N ALA A 375 -13.69 21.12 27.18
CA ALA A 375 -13.22 20.14 28.14
C ALA A 375 -12.87 20.78 29.49
N ALA A 376 -12.23 21.97 29.49
CA ALA A 376 -11.94 22.72 30.70
C ALA A 376 -13.22 23.19 31.38
N GLU A 377 -14.20 23.67 30.60
CA GLU A 377 -15.51 24.10 31.11
C GLU A 377 -16.30 22.94 31.71
N ALA A 378 -16.30 21.77 31.03
CA ALA A 378 -16.93 20.55 31.53
C ALA A 378 -16.26 20.04 32.83
N PHE A 379 -14.93 20.05 32.89
CA PHE A 379 -14.20 19.69 34.11
C PHE A 379 -14.51 20.66 35.27
N ALA A 380 -14.54 21.97 34.99
CA ALA A 380 -14.88 22.98 35.97
C ALA A 380 -16.33 22.82 36.49
N ALA A 381 -17.28 22.48 35.62
CA ALA A 381 -18.67 22.21 36.00
C ALA A 381 -18.79 21.00 36.93
N VAL A 382 -18.02 19.95 36.71
CA VAL A 382 -18.03 18.75 37.57
C VAL A 382 -17.35 18.99 38.92
N GLN A 383 -16.26 19.75 38.96
CA GLN A 383 -15.44 19.92 40.17
C GLN A 383 -15.93 21.07 41.06
N PHE A 384 -16.42 22.13 40.47
CA PHE A 384 -16.67 23.39 41.21
C PHE A 384 -18.15 23.75 41.31
N GLY A 385 -19.07 23.06 40.64
CA GLY A 385 -20.48 23.36 40.65
C GLY A 385 -20.79 24.82 40.27
N GLU A 386 -21.96 25.35 40.64
CA GLU A 386 -22.35 26.73 40.37
C GLU A 386 -21.63 27.78 41.25
N SER A 387 -20.94 27.35 42.30
CA SER A 387 -20.41 28.24 43.35
C SER A 387 -19.18 29.08 42.97
N ILE A 388 -18.50 28.81 41.86
CA ILE A 388 -17.35 29.62 41.40
C ILE A 388 -17.71 30.55 40.21
N ARG A 389 -18.81 30.29 39.52
CA ARG A 389 -19.26 31.16 38.40
C ARG A 389 -19.76 32.55 38.84
N SER A 390 -19.96 32.77 40.14
CA SER A 390 -20.43 34.00 40.73
C SER A 390 -19.37 34.87 41.40
N ARG A 391 -18.08 34.65 41.16
CA ARG A 391 -17.03 35.59 41.61
C ARG A 391 -16.78 36.62 40.53
N PRO A 392 -16.89 37.93 40.86
CA PRO A 392 -16.70 39.05 39.93
C PRO A 392 -15.29 39.10 39.32
#